data_1b8c244ff849feb8e24e7e0d8a4afebf
#
_entry.id   1b8c244ff849feb8e24e7e0d8a4afebf
#
_cell.length_a   1.000
_cell.length_b   1.000
_cell.length_c   1.000
_cell.angle_alpha   90.00
_cell.angle_beta   90.00
_cell.angle_gamma   90.00
#
_symmetry.space_group_name_H-M   'P 1'
#
loop_
_entity.id
_entity.type
_entity.pdbx_description
1 polymer ?
#
loop_
_entity_poly.entity_id
_entity_poly.type
_entity_poly.pdbx_seq_one_letter_code
_entity_poly.pdbx_strand_id
1 'polypeptide(L)'
;MQSPANTRRWKRYPVNLPVSILVCDGPREKHVSGLAIEISEGGMSICAGIPLQPGDLTEIEFSQPRNARLTAVVRNRTGYWFGLEFISRLPS
;
A
#
# COMPACT_ATOMS: atom_id res chain seq x y z
N MET A 1 -7.90 26.80 14.75
CA MET A 1 -8.67 25.64 15.01
C MET A 1 -8.15 24.43 14.27
N GLN A 2 -8.05 23.36 14.94
CA GLN A 2 -7.47 22.18 14.36
C GLN A 2 -8.49 21.45 13.50
N SER A 3 -8.12 21.16 12.29
CA SER A 3 -9.00 20.40 11.46
C SER A 3 -8.70 18.92 11.65
N PRO A 4 -9.63 18.07 11.28
CA PRO A 4 -9.37 16.63 11.36
C PRO A 4 -8.17 16.19 10.56
N ALA A 5 -7.77 16.96 9.58
CA ALA A 5 -6.62 16.60 8.78
C ALA A 5 -5.36 16.61 9.59
N ASN A 6 -5.38 17.24 10.74
CA ASN A 6 -4.21 17.28 11.59
C ASN A 6 -3.86 15.95 12.18
N THR A 7 -4.74 14.98 12.07
CA THR A 7 -4.41 13.64 12.51
C THR A 7 -3.41 12.98 11.59
N ARG A 8 -3.21 13.53 10.42
CA ARG A 8 -2.23 12.96 9.50
C ARG A 8 -0.85 13.37 9.94
N ARG A 9 -0.02 12.39 10.14
CA ARG A 9 1.34 12.66 10.54
C ARG A 9 2.26 12.90 9.37
N TRP A 10 1.88 12.37 8.21
CA TRP A 10 2.78 12.32 7.07
C TRP A 10 2.19 13.10 5.92
N LYS A 11 3.05 13.80 5.24
CA LYS A 11 2.65 14.41 3.99
C LYS A 11 2.35 13.34 2.98
N ARG A 12 1.36 13.59 2.17
CA ARG A 12 0.96 12.68 1.12
C ARG A 12 1.28 13.31 -0.21
N TYR A 13 1.81 12.49 -1.08
CA TYR A 13 2.21 12.93 -2.39
C TYR A 13 1.45 12.12 -3.43
N PRO A 14 0.80 12.80 -4.38
CA PRO A 14 0.15 12.06 -5.46
C PRO A 14 1.20 11.43 -6.34
N VAL A 15 0.94 10.21 -6.73
CA VAL A 15 1.84 9.48 -7.60
C VAL A 15 1.01 8.71 -8.60
N ASN A 16 1.68 8.08 -9.52
CA ASN A 16 1.03 7.26 -10.51
C ASN A 16 2.01 6.16 -10.88
N LEU A 17 2.16 5.23 -9.95
CA LEU A 17 3.22 4.23 -10.06
C LEU A 17 2.63 2.83 -10.16
N PRO A 18 2.99 2.09 -11.20
CA PRO A 18 2.61 0.69 -11.26
C PRO A 18 3.29 -0.08 -10.15
N VAL A 19 2.53 -0.96 -9.53
CA VAL A 19 3.05 -1.82 -8.46
C VAL A 19 2.52 -3.23 -8.67
N SER A 20 3.19 -4.19 -8.07
CA SER A 20 2.69 -5.55 -7.96
C SER A 20 2.32 -5.79 -6.52
N ILE A 21 1.13 -6.34 -6.32
CA ILE A 21 0.69 -6.73 -5.00
C ILE A 21 0.88 -8.23 -4.89
N LEU A 22 1.64 -8.65 -3.89
CA LEU A 22 1.91 -10.06 -3.68
C LEU A 22 0.94 -10.59 -2.65
N VAL A 23 0.21 -11.60 -3.04
CA VAL A 23 -0.79 -12.22 -2.19
C VAL A 23 -0.44 -13.68 -2.04
N CYS A 24 -0.43 -14.16 -0.81
CA CYS A 24 -0.18 -15.58 -0.57
C CYS A 24 -1.49 -16.31 -0.62
N ASP A 25 -1.53 -17.35 -1.43
CA ASP A 25 -2.69 -18.19 -1.58
C ASP A 25 -2.23 -19.61 -1.28
N GLY A 26 -2.21 -19.96 0.00
CA GLY A 26 -1.62 -21.20 0.42
C GLY A 26 -0.14 -21.19 0.16
N PRO A 27 0.40 -22.24 -0.45
CA PRO A 27 1.83 -22.28 -0.75
C PRO A 27 2.22 -21.43 -1.97
N ARG A 28 1.23 -20.83 -2.62
CA ARG A 28 1.50 -20.10 -3.84
C ARG A 28 1.54 -18.62 -3.58
N GLU A 29 2.37 -17.96 -4.34
CA GLU A 29 2.45 -16.51 -4.32
C GLU A 29 1.88 -16.00 -5.62
N LYS A 30 0.96 -15.07 -5.51
CA LYS A 30 0.28 -14.52 -6.66
C LYS A 30 0.62 -13.05 -6.76
N HIS A 31 0.90 -12.60 -7.96
CA HIS A 31 1.18 -11.19 -8.23
C HIS A 31 -0.01 -10.58 -8.94
N VAL A 32 -0.47 -9.47 -8.40
CA VAL A 32 -1.59 -8.74 -8.98
C VAL A 32 -1.13 -7.34 -9.29
N SER A 33 -1.38 -6.90 -10.51
CA SER A 33 -1.01 -5.55 -10.89
C SER A 33 -1.91 -4.53 -10.21
N GLY A 34 -1.32 -3.44 -9.78
CA GLY A 34 -2.06 -2.36 -9.19
C GLY A 34 -1.41 -1.05 -9.51
N LEU A 35 -2.00 0.01 -9.01
CA LEU A 35 -1.53 1.36 -9.25
C LEU A 35 -1.47 2.10 -7.92
N ALA A 36 -0.29 2.59 -7.58
CA ALA A 36 -0.14 3.45 -6.41
C ALA A 36 -0.53 4.86 -6.82
N ILE A 37 -1.41 5.46 -6.06
CA ILE A 37 -1.95 6.77 -6.39
C ILE A 37 -1.54 7.84 -5.39
N GLU A 38 -1.10 7.43 -4.22
CA GLU A 38 -0.68 8.37 -3.20
C GLU A 38 0.31 7.66 -2.30
N ILE A 39 1.34 8.37 -1.88
CA ILE A 39 2.35 7.76 -1.02
C ILE A 39 2.77 8.75 0.05
N SER A 40 3.12 8.21 1.22
CA SER A 40 3.66 8.98 2.32
C SER A 40 4.70 8.11 3.01
N GLU A 41 5.32 8.66 4.04
CA GLU A 41 6.27 7.86 4.82
C GLU A 41 5.61 6.69 5.52
N GLY A 42 4.37 6.86 5.92
CA GLY A 42 3.69 5.86 6.72
C GLY A 42 2.83 4.90 5.93
N GLY A 43 2.58 5.17 4.68
CA GLY A 43 1.70 4.30 3.93
C GLY A 43 1.45 4.79 2.52
N MET A 44 0.46 4.18 1.89
CA MET A 44 0.15 4.53 0.52
C MET A 44 -1.29 4.16 0.23
N SER A 45 -1.82 4.72 -0.83
CA SER A 45 -3.12 4.33 -1.36
C SER A 45 -2.92 3.68 -2.70
N ILE A 46 -3.62 2.59 -2.93
CA ILE A 46 -3.51 1.87 -4.18
C ILE A 46 -4.88 1.53 -4.73
N CYS A 47 -4.91 1.32 -6.03
CA CYS A 47 -6.04 0.71 -6.71
C CYS A 47 -5.60 -0.64 -7.23
N ALA A 48 -6.39 -1.66 -6.99
CA ALA A 48 -6.06 -2.99 -7.48
C ALA A 48 -7.33 -3.81 -7.58
N GLY A 49 -7.39 -4.65 -8.59
CA GLY A 49 -8.57 -5.47 -8.82
C GLY A 49 -8.55 -6.76 -8.02
N ILE A 50 -8.38 -6.63 -6.72
CA ILE A 50 -8.28 -7.77 -5.83
C ILE A 50 -9.03 -7.42 -4.55
N PRO A 51 -9.78 -8.36 -3.97
CA PRO A 51 -10.62 -8.04 -2.80
C PRO A 51 -9.85 -8.16 -1.49
N LEU A 52 -8.90 -7.27 -1.28
CA LEU A 52 -8.22 -7.21 0.01
C LEU A 52 -9.18 -6.67 1.06
N GLN A 53 -8.98 -7.11 2.28
CA GLN A 53 -9.83 -6.69 3.39
C GLN A 53 -8.99 -5.96 4.42
N PRO A 54 -9.57 -5.02 5.16
CA PRO A 54 -8.85 -4.39 6.26
C PRO A 54 -8.28 -5.44 7.20
N GLY A 55 -7.03 -5.28 7.56
CA GLY A 55 -6.32 -6.23 8.38
C GLY A 55 -5.46 -7.20 7.62
N ASP A 56 -5.65 -7.30 6.31
CA ASP A 56 -4.82 -8.20 5.51
C ASP A 56 -3.40 -7.65 5.42
N LEU A 57 -2.45 -8.56 5.48
CA LEU A 57 -1.06 -8.22 5.22
C LEU A 57 -0.77 -8.46 3.76
N THR A 58 0.01 -7.57 3.18
CA THR A 58 0.35 -7.72 1.78
C THR A 58 1.73 -7.11 1.55
N GLU A 59 2.35 -7.53 0.47
CA GLU A 59 3.60 -6.97 0.05
C GLU A 59 3.41 -6.25 -1.25
N ILE A 60 4.01 -5.08 -1.33
CA ILE A 60 3.94 -4.23 -2.51
C ILE A 60 5.33 -4.15 -3.11
N GLU A 61 5.44 -4.46 -4.37
CA GLU A 61 6.70 -4.42 -5.07
C GLU A 61 6.65 -3.35 -6.14
N PHE A 62 7.63 -2.47 -6.08
CA PHE A 62 7.80 -1.43 -7.09
C PHE A 62 8.83 -1.89 -8.10
N SER A 63 8.54 -1.71 -9.36
CA SER A 63 9.53 -2.04 -10.38
C SER A 63 10.42 -0.85 -10.67
N GLN A 64 9.99 0.34 -10.35
CA GLN A 64 10.72 1.56 -10.60
C GLN A 64 10.83 2.36 -9.33
N PRO A 65 11.96 2.94 -9.05
CA PRO A 65 13.22 2.88 -9.80
C PRO A 65 13.99 1.60 -9.53
N ARG A 66 13.62 0.88 -8.50
CA ARG A 66 14.27 -0.37 -8.15
C ARG A 66 13.21 -1.33 -7.69
N ASN A 67 13.54 -2.58 -7.66
CA ASN A 67 12.62 -3.59 -7.19
C ASN A 67 12.48 -3.51 -5.67
N ALA A 68 11.96 -2.40 -5.21
CA ALA A 68 11.72 -2.21 -3.79
C ALA A 68 10.47 -2.96 -3.38
N ARG A 69 10.52 -3.54 -2.21
CA ARG A 69 9.40 -4.31 -1.68
C ARG A 69 9.11 -3.83 -0.27
N LEU A 70 7.83 -3.57 -0.01
CA LEU A 70 7.38 -3.10 1.30
C LEU A 70 6.26 -3.99 1.79
N THR A 71 6.24 -4.25 3.08
CA THR A 71 5.15 -4.96 3.70
C THR A 71 4.19 -3.95 4.30
N ALA A 72 2.91 -4.18 4.10
CA ALA A 72 1.90 -3.25 4.55
C ALA A 72 0.68 -4.01 5.02
N VAL A 73 -0.12 -3.33 5.82
CA VAL A 73 -1.39 -3.86 6.27
C VAL A 73 -2.48 -2.96 5.70
N VAL A 74 -3.55 -3.60 5.22
CA VAL A 74 -4.69 -2.86 4.69
C VAL A 74 -5.43 -2.25 5.87
N ARG A 75 -5.59 -0.94 5.87
CA ARG A 75 -6.29 -0.25 6.94
C ARG A 75 -7.71 0.10 6.57
N ASN A 76 -7.95 0.41 5.31
CA ASN A 76 -9.30 0.70 4.89
C ASN A 76 -9.45 0.32 3.43
N ARG A 77 -10.71 0.24 3.03
CA ARG A 77 -11.04 -0.16 1.68
C ARG A 77 -12.31 0.55 1.24
N THR A 78 -12.31 1.04 0.02
CA THR A 78 -13.49 1.58 -0.62
C THR A 78 -13.51 1.04 -2.04
N GLY A 79 -14.36 0.03 -2.28
CA GLY A 79 -14.32 -0.66 -3.56
C GLY A 79 -12.99 -1.32 -3.78
N TYR A 80 -12.28 -0.91 -4.81
CA TYR A 80 -10.95 -1.44 -5.11
C TYR A 80 -9.87 -0.39 -4.85
N TRP A 81 -10.16 0.53 -3.97
CA TRP A 81 -9.20 1.49 -3.45
C TRP A 81 -8.84 1.07 -2.04
N PHE A 82 -7.56 1.00 -1.76
CA PHE A 82 -7.09 0.50 -0.47
C PHE A 82 -6.12 1.48 0.14
N GLY A 83 -6.33 1.76 1.42
CA GLY A 83 -5.35 2.50 2.19
C GLY A 83 -4.46 1.53 2.93
N LEU A 84 -3.17 1.65 2.74
CA LEU A 84 -2.20 0.73 3.32
C LEU A 84 -1.31 1.47 4.28
N GLU A 85 -0.95 0.79 5.36
CA GLU A 85 0.01 1.31 6.30
C GLU A 85 1.25 0.42 6.27
N PHE A 86 2.41 1.01 6.10
CA PHE A 86 3.65 0.24 6.06
C PHE A 86 3.95 -0.29 7.45
N ILE A 87 4.30 -1.54 7.53
CA ILE A 87 4.69 -2.15 8.80
C ILE A 87 6.12 -2.62 8.80
N SER A 88 6.68 -2.87 7.63
CA SER A 88 8.08 -3.22 7.59
C SER A 88 8.88 -1.95 7.64
N ARG A 89 9.88 -1.96 8.47
CA ARG A 89 10.77 -0.83 8.58
C ARG A 89 12.14 -1.28 8.23
N LEU A 90 12.87 -0.36 7.67
CA LEU A 90 14.26 -0.66 7.43
C LEU A 90 14.94 -0.86 8.75
N PRO A 91 15.73 -1.89 8.88
CA PRO A 91 16.53 -2.05 10.09
C PRO A 91 17.44 -0.86 10.20
N SER A 92 17.46 -0.31 11.33
CA SER A 92 18.31 0.86 11.53
C SER A 92 19.62 0.46 12.09
#